data_c64986c0dac69592e55f8a3c2403908e
#
_entry.id   c64986c0dac69592e55f8a3c2403908e
#
_cell.length_a   1.000
_cell.length_b   1.000
_cell.length_c   1.000
_cell.angle_alpha   90.00
_cell.angle_beta   90.00
_cell.angle_gamma   90.00
#
_symmetry.space_group_name_H-M   'P 1'
#
loop_
_entity.id
_entity.type
_entity.pdbx_description
1 polymer ?
#
loop_
_entity_poly.entity_id
_entity_poly.type
_entity_poly.pdbx_seq_one_letter_code
_entity_poly.pdbx_strand_id
1 'polypeptide(L)'
;MTQDELKALVGQAALKYVVPGEIVGVGTGSTVNKFIDALATMKDQIKGAVSSSEASTVRLKALGIPVFDSNEVESLSVYIDGADEIDHQGHMVKGGGAALTREKIVAAQSKQFVCIADESKLVDALGNFPLPVEVIPMATDRVMRQFAAMGASAVVRQKDGQPLVTDNGQHIVDVKGLKITDPVAFESEVSQWPGVVTVGVFAHQKAQVCLLGTS
;
A
#
# COMPACT_ATOMS: atom_id res chain seq x y z
N MET A 1 16.23 -14.70 12.64
CA MET A 1 15.70 -13.36 13.02
C MET A 1 14.19 -13.39 13.13
N THR A 2 13.61 -12.60 14.00
CA THR A 2 12.15 -12.45 14.09
C THR A 2 11.62 -11.63 12.91
N GLN A 3 10.34 -11.76 12.58
CA GLN A 3 9.71 -10.93 11.55
C GLN A 3 9.84 -9.43 11.84
N ASP A 4 9.78 -9.04 13.10
CA ASP A 4 9.92 -7.63 13.51
C ASP A 4 11.34 -7.11 13.28
N GLU A 5 12.36 -7.93 13.51
CA GLU A 5 13.76 -7.61 13.19
C GLU A 5 13.98 -7.48 11.68
N LEU A 6 13.38 -8.36 10.87
CA LEU A 6 13.45 -8.27 9.40
C LEU A 6 12.80 -6.98 8.88
N LYS A 7 11.65 -6.59 9.44
CA LYS A 7 10.99 -5.31 9.11
C LYS A 7 11.87 -4.11 9.46
N ALA A 8 12.55 -4.15 10.60
CA ALA A 8 13.46 -3.08 11.00
C ALA A 8 14.66 -2.97 10.05
N LEU A 9 15.22 -4.11 9.63
CA LEU A 9 16.34 -4.13 8.67
C LEU A 9 15.96 -3.51 7.33
N VAL A 10 14.83 -3.90 6.75
CA VAL A 10 14.42 -3.33 5.45
C VAL A 10 14.02 -1.87 5.58
N GLY A 11 13.43 -1.46 6.71
CA GLY A 11 13.16 -0.05 7.01
C GLY A 11 14.43 0.79 7.04
N GLN A 12 15.47 0.30 7.70
CA GLN A 12 16.78 0.95 7.73
C GLN A 12 17.47 0.96 6.36
N ALA A 13 17.42 -0.17 5.63
CA ALA A 13 17.99 -0.28 4.29
C ALA A 13 17.34 0.66 3.27
N ALA A 14 16.06 0.98 3.45
CA ALA A 14 15.32 1.88 2.57
C ALA A 14 15.81 3.33 2.64
N LEU A 15 16.49 3.74 3.71
CA LEU A 15 17.02 5.11 3.85
C LEU A 15 17.96 5.51 2.71
N LYS A 16 18.67 4.55 2.09
CA LYS A 16 19.58 4.82 0.96
C LYS A 16 18.86 5.34 -0.29
N TYR A 17 17.54 5.14 -0.39
CA TYR A 17 16.73 5.63 -1.50
C TYR A 17 16.12 7.02 -1.24
N VAL A 18 16.19 7.48 -0.01
CA VAL A 18 15.69 8.82 0.37
C VAL A 18 16.68 9.86 -0.17
N VAL A 19 16.14 10.85 -0.88
CA VAL A 19 16.96 11.91 -1.49
C VAL A 19 17.04 13.10 -0.53
N PRO A 20 18.24 13.46 -0.06
CA PRO A 20 18.41 14.64 0.79
C PRO A 20 17.88 15.92 0.13
N GLY A 21 17.25 16.78 0.93
CA GLY A 21 16.67 18.04 0.46
C GLY A 21 15.31 17.91 -0.23
N GLU A 22 14.76 16.71 -0.37
CA GLU A 22 13.47 16.48 -1.03
C GLU A 22 12.39 16.02 -0.06
N ILE A 23 11.16 15.88 -0.57
CA ILE A 23 10.00 15.32 0.14
C ILE A 23 9.90 13.84 -0.25
N VAL A 24 9.73 12.97 0.74
CA VAL A 24 9.63 11.52 0.57
C VAL A 24 8.18 11.05 0.65
N GLY A 25 7.76 10.16 -0.25
CA GLY A 25 6.50 9.46 -0.16
C GLY A 25 6.57 8.32 0.85
N VAL A 26 5.64 8.28 1.79
CA VAL A 26 5.62 7.32 2.90
C VAL A 26 4.30 6.56 2.93
N GLY A 27 4.42 5.24 2.91
CA GLY A 27 3.30 4.31 2.91
C GLY A 27 2.67 4.07 4.28
N THR A 28 2.07 2.90 4.43
CA THR A 28 1.28 2.53 5.62
C THR A 28 1.57 1.09 6.05
N GLY A 29 1.57 0.84 7.34
CA GLY A 29 1.65 -0.50 7.91
C GLY A 29 2.86 -0.73 8.81
N SER A 30 2.94 -1.94 9.39
CA SER A 30 3.94 -2.25 10.42
C SER A 30 5.39 -2.18 9.91
N THR A 31 5.64 -2.57 8.67
CA THR A 31 6.97 -2.46 8.05
C THR A 31 7.33 -1.00 7.79
N VAL A 32 6.36 -0.21 7.30
CA VAL A 32 6.53 1.22 7.08
C VAL A 32 6.76 1.96 8.41
N ASN A 33 6.15 1.54 9.50
CA ASN A 33 6.41 2.12 10.82
C ASN A 33 7.89 2.01 11.21
N LYS A 34 8.55 0.89 10.88
CA LYS A 34 9.99 0.74 11.09
C LYS A 34 10.82 1.67 10.19
N PHE A 35 10.36 1.87 8.95
CA PHE A 35 10.97 2.86 8.06
C PHE A 35 10.79 4.29 8.59
N ILE A 36 9.62 4.66 9.10
CA ILE A 36 9.37 6.00 9.68
C ILE A 36 10.29 6.24 10.89
N ASP A 37 10.48 5.23 11.74
CA ASP A 37 11.40 5.34 12.89
C ASP A 37 12.85 5.55 12.41
N ALA A 38 13.27 4.82 11.37
CA ALA A 38 14.57 5.02 10.76
C ALA A 38 14.70 6.40 10.10
N LEU A 39 13.65 6.86 9.39
CA LEU A 39 13.61 8.17 8.71
C LEU A 39 13.80 9.33 9.69
N ALA A 40 13.34 9.19 10.93
CA ALA A 40 13.51 10.20 11.95
C ALA A 40 14.98 10.53 12.24
N THR A 41 15.90 9.58 11.98
CA THR A 41 17.34 9.80 12.16
C THR A 41 17.94 10.78 11.15
N MET A 42 17.25 11.02 10.04
CA MET A 42 17.67 11.95 9.00
C MET A 42 16.64 13.06 8.70
N LYS A 43 15.72 13.30 9.63
CA LYS A 43 14.64 14.28 9.46
C LYS A 43 15.11 15.68 9.07
N ASP A 44 16.26 16.11 9.56
CA ASP A 44 16.83 17.42 9.25
C ASP A 44 17.49 17.49 7.86
N GLN A 45 17.61 16.35 7.18
CA GLN A 45 18.18 16.24 5.82
C GLN A 45 17.11 16.22 4.74
N ILE A 46 15.80 16.14 5.09
CA ILE A 46 14.68 16.11 4.16
C ILE A 46 13.76 17.31 4.42
N LYS A 47 12.96 17.69 3.42
CA LYS A 47 11.94 18.73 3.60
C LYS A 47 10.74 18.23 4.38
N GLY A 48 10.44 16.95 4.29
CA GLY A 48 9.30 16.31 4.93
C GLY A 48 8.80 15.12 4.14
N ALA A 49 7.53 14.77 4.32
CA ALA A 49 6.92 13.61 3.70
C ALA A 49 5.52 13.91 3.15
N VAL A 50 5.09 13.13 2.15
CA VAL A 50 3.69 12.95 1.78
C VAL A 50 3.26 11.56 2.26
N SER A 51 2.20 11.49 3.05
CA SER A 51 1.74 10.28 3.70
C SER A 51 0.54 9.66 3.00
N SER A 52 0.46 8.34 2.98
CA SER A 52 -0.66 7.59 2.41
C SER A 52 -1.79 7.26 3.39
N SER A 53 -1.71 7.68 4.66
CA SER A 53 -2.75 7.44 5.66
C SER A 53 -2.69 8.40 6.84
N GLU A 54 -3.81 8.56 7.54
CA GLU A 54 -3.87 9.33 8.77
C GLU A 54 -2.95 8.72 9.86
N ALA A 55 -2.89 7.39 9.94
CA ALA A 55 -2.03 6.69 10.90
C ALA A 55 -0.54 7.01 10.69
N SER A 56 -0.06 6.97 9.45
CA SER A 56 1.32 7.36 9.13
C SER A 56 1.57 8.85 9.33
N THR A 57 0.60 9.70 9.02
CA THR A 57 0.66 11.15 9.25
C THR A 57 0.87 11.46 10.74
N VAL A 58 0.10 10.83 11.61
CA VAL A 58 0.24 11.01 13.08
C VAL A 58 1.63 10.61 13.54
N ARG A 59 2.14 9.46 13.07
CA ARG A 59 3.46 8.96 13.43
C ARG A 59 4.59 9.87 12.96
N LEU A 60 4.54 10.32 11.72
CA LEU A 60 5.52 11.25 11.13
C LEU A 60 5.58 12.57 11.93
N LYS A 61 4.42 13.16 12.20
CA LYS A 61 4.33 14.40 12.97
C LYS A 61 4.85 14.23 14.41
N ALA A 62 4.56 13.11 15.05
CA ALA A 62 5.04 12.82 16.40
C ALA A 62 6.58 12.75 16.47
N LEU A 63 7.25 12.38 15.38
CA LEU A 63 8.71 12.34 15.26
C LEU A 63 9.31 13.67 14.75
N GLY A 64 8.48 14.68 14.53
CA GLY A 64 8.92 16.00 14.08
C GLY A 64 9.22 16.07 12.58
N ILE A 65 8.66 15.15 11.77
CA ILE A 65 8.77 15.18 10.30
C ILE A 65 7.57 15.96 9.76
N PRO A 66 7.78 17.06 9.00
CA PRO A 66 6.70 17.80 8.37
C PRO A 66 5.95 16.91 7.35
N VAL A 67 4.62 16.99 7.34
CA VAL A 67 3.77 16.27 6.40
C VAL A 67 3.07 17.28 5.49
N PHE A 68 3.29 17.14 4.18
CA PHE A 68 2.70 17.96 3.15
C PHE A 68 1.45 17.32 2.56
N ASP A 69 0.49 18.13 2.16
CA ASP A 69 -0.62 17.67 1.35
C ASP A 69 -0.10 17.27 -0.05
N SER A 70 -0.61 16.16 -0.59
CA SER A 70 -0.23 15.68 -1.92
C SER A 70 -0.47 16.73 -3.01
N ASN A 71 -1.48 17.60 -2.85
CA ASN A 71 -1.77 18.68 -3.79
C ASN A 71 -0.74 19.82 -3.78
N GLU A 72 0.08 19.92 -2.75
CA GLU A 72 1.15 20.93 -2.63
C GLU A 72 2.47 20.48 -3.27
N VAL A 73 2.54 19.22 -3.73
CA VAL A 73 3.77 18.59 -4.26
C VAL A 73 3.53 18.09 -5.66
N GLU A 74 4.31 18.58 -6.62
CA GLU A 74 4.15 18.19 -8.03
C GLU A 74 4.59 16.74 -8.28
N SER A 75 5.73 16.33 -7.74
CA SER A 75 6.24 14.97 -7.84
C SER A 75 7.13 14.60 -6.66
N LEU A 76 7.23 13.31 -6.39
CA LEU A 76 8.10 12.73 -5.37
C LEU A 76 9.24 11.96 -6.04
N SER A 77 10.45 12.02 -5.48
CA SER A 77 11.60 11.24 -5.98
C SER A 77 11.41 9.75 -5.70
N VAL A 78 10.86 9.42 -4.52
CA VAL A 78 10.67 8.05 -4.08
C VAL A 78 9.43 7.92 -3.21
N TYR A 79 8.75 6.78 -3.36
CA TYR A 79 7.71 6.29 -2.46
C TYR A 79 8.18 4.99 -1.82
N ILE A 80 8.11 4.90 -0.51
CA ILE A 80 8.52 3.72 0.26
C ILE A 80 7.33 3.16 0.98
N ASP A 81 6.97 1.92 0.66
CA ASP A 81 5.80 1.24 1.23
C ASP A 81 6.00 -0.27 1.29
N GLY A 82 5.13 -0.94 2.06
CA GLY A 82 5.06 -2.39 2.13
C GLY A 82 4.12 -2.99 1.09
N ALA A 83 3.99 -4.31 1.13
CA ALA A 83 3.01 -5.07 0.36
C ALA A 83 2.49 -6.25 1.17
N ASP A 84 1.26 -6.67 0.89
CA ASP A 84 0.69 -7.91 1.42
C ASP A 84 1.17 -9.13 0.62
N GLU A 85 1.34 -8.95 -0.69
CA GLU A 85 2.03 -9.86 -1.61
C GLU A 85 2.82 -9.05 -2.64
N ILE A 86 3.95 -9.60 -3.11
CA ILE A 86 4.71 -9.08 -4.24
C ILE A 86 5.22 -10.24 -5.09
N ASP A 87 5.09 -10.14 -6.41
CA ASP A 87 5.62 -11.13 -7.34
C ASP A 87 7.05 -10.77 -7.82
N HIS A 88 7.65 -11.67 -8.59
CA HIS A 88 9.01 -11.50 -9.12
C HIS A 88 9.15 -10.37 -10.15
N GLN A 89 8.05 -9.79 -10.61
CA GLN A 89 8.03 -8.66 -11.55
C GLN A 89 7.73 -7.32 -10.86
N GLY A 90 7.51 -7.34 -9.54
CA GLY A 90 7.20 -6.16 -8.75
C GLY A 90 5.70 -5.81 -8.68
N HIS A 91 4.81 -6.63 -9.24
CA HIS A 91 3.37 -6.48 -9.05
C HIS A 91 2.99 -6.83 -7.62
N MET A 92 2.06 -6.11 -7.04
CA MET A 92 1.73 -6.26 -5.62
C MET A 92 0.23 -6.41 -5.38
N VAL A 93 -0.10 -7.07 -4.26
CA VAL A 93 -1.38 -6.91 -3.57
C VAL A 93 -1.13 -6.04 -2.35
N LYS A 94 -1.92 -4.99 -2.20
CA LYS A 94 -1.85 -4.04 -1.09
C LYS A 94 -3.25 -3.75 -0.55
N GLY A 95 -3.31 -3.10 0.60
CA GLY A 95 -4.57 -2.69 1.21
C GLY A 95 -4.98 -3.47 2.44
N GLY A 96 -4.12 -4.33 2.98
CA GLY A 96 -4.34 -4.98 4.27
C GLY A 96 -4.58 -3.98 5.40
N GLY A 97 -3.96 -2.81 5.33
CA GLY A 97 -4.17 -1.67 6.23
C GLY A 97 -5.29 -0.70 5.83
N ALA A 98 -6.10 -1.02 4.84
CA ALA A 98 -7.22 -0.21 4.32
C ALA A 98 -6.82 1.18 3.76
N ALA A 99 -5.57 1.38 3.38
CA ALA A 99 -5.04 2.66 2.88
C ALA A 99 -4.76 2.65 1.36
N LEU A 100 -5.18 1.61 0.64
CA LEU A 100 -4.78 1.31 -0.75
C LEU A 100 -5.02 2.46 -1.73
N THR A 101 -6.07 3.25 -1.57
CA THR A 101 -6.38 4.37 -2.48
C THR A 101 -5.35 5.48 -2.35
N ARG A 102 -5.07 5.94 -1.14
CA ARG A 102 -4.05 6.96 -0.90
C ARG A 102 -2.65 6.43 -1.21
N GLU A 103 -2.38 5.15 -0.92
CA GLU A 103 -1.12 4.50 -1.31
C GLU A 103 -0.90 4.55 -2.83
N LYS A 104 -1.93 4.22 -3.61
CA LYS A 104 -1.86 4.24 -5.08
C LYS A 104 -1.69 5.67 -5.62
N ILE A 105 -2.33 6.67 -5.02
CA ILE A 105 -2.17 8.08 -5.37
C ILE A 105 -0.71 8.52 -5.17
N VAL A 106 -0.13 8.24 -3.99
CA VAL A 106 1.26 8.63 -3.68
C VAL A 106 2.26 7.87 -4.55
N ALA A 107 2.00 6.59 -4.82
CA ALA A 107 2.80 5.79 -5.75
C ALA A 107 2.81 6.40 -7.16
N ALA A 108 1.63 6.77 -7.68
CA ALA A 108 1.49 7.38 -9.01
C ALA A 108 2.18 8.76 -9.12
N GLN A 109 2.29 9.49 -8.02
CA GLN A 109 2.98 10.78 -7.93
C GLN A 109 4.51 10.64 -7.85
N SER A 110 5.01 9.43 -7.61
CA SER A 110 6.41 9.16 -7.33
C SER A 110 7.16 8.63 -8.55
N LYS A 111 8.41 9.06 -8.71
CA LYS A 111 9.29 8.60 -9.81
C LYS A 111 9.76 7.16 -9.61
N GLN A 112 9.88 6.72 -8.36
CA GLN A 112 10.31 5.38 -8.00
C GLN A 112 9.49 4.85 -6.83
N PHE A 113 9.05 3.60 -6.92
CA PHE A 113 8.43 2.86 -5.82
C PHE A 113 9.43 1.82 -5.29
N VAL A 114 9.82 1.95 -4.03
CA VAL A 114 10.63 0.96 -3.31
C VAL A 114 9.71 0.20 -2.35
N CYS A 115 9.51 -1.07 -2.63
CA CYS A 115 8.78 -1.97 -1.72
C CYS A 115 9.73 -2.47 -0.63
N ILE A 116 9.28 -2.44 0.61
CA ILE A 116 9.95 -3.03 1.77
C ILE A 116 9.09 -4.12 2.37
N ALA A 117 9.59 -5.34 2.43
CA ALA A 117 8.84 -6.49 2.90
C ALA A 117 9.77 -7.55 3.53
N ASP A 118 9.20 -8.45 4.31
CA ASP A 118 9.89 -9.70 4.65
C ASP A 118 9.63 -10.76 3.56
N GLU A 119 10.49 -11.78 3.54
CA GLU A 119 10.47 -12.82 2.49
C GLU A 119 9.14 -13.56 2.38
N SER A 120 8.30 -13.59 3.42
CA SER A 120 6.99 -14.25 3.39
C SER A 120 5.99 -13.57 2.44
N LYS A 121 6.28 -12.35 2.00
CA LYS A 121 5.44 -11.58 1.09
C LYS A 121 5.74 -11.86 -0.39
N LEU A 122 6.87 -12.47 -0.70
CA LEU A 122 7.22 -12.85 -2.07
C LEU A 122 6.42 -14.08 -2.49
N VAL A 123 5.72 -13.98 -3.60
CA VAL A 123 4.86 -15.03 -4.14
C VAL A 123 5.14 -15.24 -5.63
N ASP A 124 4.85 -16.45 -6.13
CA ASP A 124 4.97 -16.75 -7.56
C ASP A 124 3.77 -16.21 -8.35
N ALA A 125 2.59 -16.14 -7.71
CA ALA A 125 1.38 -15.58 -8.30
C ALA A 125 0.55 -14.87 -7.23
N LEU A 126 -0.03 -13.71 -7.58
CA LEU A 126 -0.89 -12.93 -6.69
C LEU A 126 -2.26 -13.62 -6.50
N GLY A 127 -2.87 -13.40 -5.34
CA GLY A 127 -4.24 -13.82 -5.05
C GLY A 127 -4.39 -14.75 -3.86
N ASN A 128 -3.31 -15.16 -3.19
CA ASN A 128 -3.38 -15.93 -1.94
C ASN A 128 -3.85 -15.06 -0.77
N PHE A 129 -3.32 -13.84 -0.68
CA PHE A 129 -3.83 -12.86 0.27
C PHE A 129 -5.22 -12.37 -0.20
N PRO A 130 -6.21 -12.21 0.72
CA PRO A 130 -7.51 -11.68 0.35
C PRO A 130 -7.35 -10.30 -0.30
N LEU A 131 -7.77 -10.17 -1.56
CA LEU A 131 -7.61 -8.93 -2.32
C LEU A 131 -8.50 -7.82 -1.74
N PRO A 132 -7.94 -6.72 -1.23
CA PRO A 132 -8.72 -5.57 -0.81
C PRO A 132 -9.22 -4.77 -2.03
N VAL A 133 -10.48 -4.36 -1.97
CA VAL A 133 -11.09 -3.46 -2.95
C VAL A 133 -11.85 -2.38 -2.21
N GLU A 134 -11.45 -1.13 -2.38
CA GLU A 134 -12.16 0.01 -1.80
C GLU A 134 -13.35 0.36 -2.68
N VAL A 135 -14.53 0.46 -2.08
CA VAL A 135 -15.80 0.65 -2.78
C VAL A 135 -16.61 1.78 -2.16
N ILE A 136 -17.37 2.45 -3.00
CA ILE A 136 -18.46 3.33 -2.53
C ILE A 136 -19.47 2.46 -1.77
N PRO A 137 -19.91 2.84 -0.55
CA PRO A 137 -20.76 1.99 0.28
C PRO A 137 -22.03 1.46 -0.40
N MET A 138 -22.71 2.27 -1.21
CA MET A 138 -23.91 1.84 -1.95
C MET A 138 -23.62 0.78 -3.03
N ALA A 139 -22.39 0.61 -3.45
CA ALA A 139 -21.98 -0.36 -4.47
C ALA A 139 -21.47 -1.68 -3.90
N THR A 140 -21.39 -1.83 -2.59
CA THR A 140 -20.77 -2.97 -1.91
C THR A 140 -21.30 -4.31 -2.41
N ASP A 141 -22.61 -4.52 -2.35
CA ASP A 141 -23.22 -5.79 -2.76
C ASP A 141 -23.10 -6.04 -4.27
N ARG A 142 -23.18 -4.98 -5.07
CA ARG A 142 -23.00 -5.09 -6.51
C ARG A 142 -21.59 -5.59 -6.87
N VAL A 143 -20.57 -5.01 -6.26
CA VAL A 143 -19.18 -5.40 -6.48
C VAL A 143 -18.92 -6.82 -5.98
N MET A 144 -19.45 -7.19 -4.80
CA MET A 144 -19.34 -8.56 -4.29
C MET A 144 -19.98 -9.58 -5.24
N ARG A 145 -21.14 -9.27 -5.81
CA ARG A 145 -21.80 -10.16 -6.81
C ARG A 145 -20.97 -10.32 -8.08
N GLN A 146 -20.27 -9.29 -8.54
CA GLN A 146 -19.36 -9.41 -9.68
C GLN A 146 -18.20 -10.35 -9.40
N PHE A 147 -17.58 -10.28 -8.22
CA PHE A 147 -16.54 -11.24 -7.82
C PHE A 147 -17.09 -12.65 -7.64
N ALA A 148 -18.30 -12.81 -7.11
CA ALA A 148 -18.95 -14.12 -7.01
C ALA A 148 -19.19 -14.74 -8.39
N ALA A 149 -19.55 -13.96 -9.39
CA ALA A 149 -19.69 -14.43 -10.78
C ALA A 149 -18.35 -14.91 -11.39
N MET A 150 -17.22 -14.46 -10.86
CA MET A 150 -15.88 -14.95 -11.24
C MET A 150 -15.47 -16.20 -10.43
N GLY A 151 -16.34 -16.71 -9.57
CA GLY A 151 -16.04 -17.87 -8.71
C GLY A 151 -15.29 -17.52 -7.42
N ALA A 152 -15.16 -16.24 -7.10
CA ALA A 152 -14.50 -15.78 -5.89
C ALA A 152 -15.49 -15.59 -4.73
N SER A 153 -14.98 -15.51 -3.50
CA SER A 153 -15.74 -15.20 -2.29
C SER A 153 -15.37 -13.80 -1.79
N ALA A 154 -16.35 -12.94 -1.61
CA ALA A 154 -16.14 -11.57 -1.20
C ALA A 154 -16.91 -11.25 0.09
N VAL A 155 -16.27 -10.55 1.02
CA VAL A 155 -16.88 -10.10 2.28
C VAL A 155 -16.53 -8.65 2.55
N VAL A 156 -17.44 -7.92 3.19
CA VAL A 156 -17.17 -6.57 3.68
C VAL A 156 -16.24 -6.67 4.90
N ARG A 157 -15.13 -5.94 4.86
CA ARG A 157 -14.22 -5.86 6.00
C ARG A 157 -14.91 -5.18 7.17
N GLN A 158 -14.77 -5.77 8.33
CA GLN A 158 -15.35 -5.26 9.56
C GLN A 158 -14.28 -4.84 10.58
N LYS A 159 -14.66 -3.88 11.40
CA LYS A 159 -13.94 -3.46 12.58
C LYS A 159 -14.95 -3.26 13.71
N ASP A 160 -14.73 -3.94 14.83
CA ASP A 160 -15.60 -3.86 16.01
C ASP A 160 -17.08 -4.17 15.69
N GLY A 161 -17.33 -5.15 14.81
CA GLY A 161 -18.67 -5.60 14.43
C GLY A 161 -19.43 -4.68 13.45
N GLN A 162 -18.79 -3.65 12.94
CA GLN A 162 -19.32 -2.73 11.93
C GLN A 162 -18.44 -2.72 10.68
N PRO A 163 -18.97 -2.35 9.50
CA PRO A 163 -18.13 -2.14 8.34
C PRO A 163 -16.99 -1.16 8.65
N LEU A 164 -15.74 -1.56 8.31
CA LEU A 164 -14.61 -0.67 8.43
C LEU A 164 -14.79 0.51 7.47
N VAL A 165 -14.57 1.72 7.96
CA VAL A 165 -14.59 2.95 7.17
C VAL A 165 -13.15 3.41 6.94
N THR A 166 -12.78 3.62 5.68
CA THR A 166 -11.45 4.08 5.30
C THR A 166 -11.22 5.55 5.62
N ASP A 167 -9.99 6.02 5.51
CA ASP A 167 -9.65 7.45 5.65
C ASP A 167 -10.41 8.34 4.62
N ASN A 168 -10.96 7.73 3.55
CA ASN A 168 -11.74 8.41 2.52
C ASN A 168 -13.26 8.27 2.73
N GLY A 169 -13.70 7.68 3.83
CA GLY A 169 -15.12 7.48 4.13
C GLY A 169 -15.78 6.33 3.36
N GLN A 170 -14.99 5.40 2.80
CA GLN A 170 -15.46 4.28 1.99
C GLN A 170 -15.37 2.95 2.73
N HIS A 171 -15.90 1.88 2.11
CA HIS A 171 -15.81 0.51 2.63
C HIS A 171 -14.73 -0.29 1.89
N ILE A 172 -14.32 -1.40 2.49
CA ILE A 172 -13.41 -2.39 1.88
C ILE A 172 -14.16 -3.70 1.70
N VAL A 173 -14.05 -4.27 0.51
CA VAL A 173 -14.44 -5.66 0.22
C VAL A 173 -13.16 -6.47 0.11
N ASP A 174 -13.06 -7.56 0.89
CA ASP A 174 -11.95 -8.52 0.84
C ASP A 174 -12.37 -9.73 0.00
N VAL A 175 -11.60 -10.04 -1.04
CA VAL A 175 -11.93 -11.06 -2.04
C VAL A 175 -10.94 -12.22 -1.97
N LYS A 176 -11.47 -13.44 -1.77
CA LYS A 176 -10.70 -14.70 -1.71
C LYS A 176 -11.01 -15.59 -2.91
N GLY A 177 -10.06 -16.48 -3.21
CA GLY A 177 -10.24 -17.49 -4.25
C GLY A 177 -9.87 -17.00 -5.65
N LEU A 178 -9.22 -15.85 -5.76
CA LEU A 178 -8.67 -15.35 -7.01
C LEU A 178 -7.30 -15.95 -7.28
N LYS A 179 -7.02 -16.22 -8.56
CA LYS A 179 -5.68 -16.46 -9.07
C LYS A 179 -5.41 -15.42 -10.16
N ILE A 180 -4.57 -14.45 -9.81
CA ILE A 180 -4.32 -13.28 -10.67
C ILE A 180 -3.09 -13.56 -11.53
N THR A 181 -3.32 -14.10 -12.74
CA THR A 181 -2.25 -14.51 -13.67
C THR A 181 -1.78 -13.36 -14.56
N ASP A 182 -2.63 -12.38 -14.79
CA ASP A 182 -2.30 -11.13 -15.50
C ASP A 182 -2.69 -9.93 -14.63
N PRO A 183 -1.78 -9.48 -13.74
CA PRO A 183 -2.07 -8.40 -12.82
C PRO A 183 -2.44 -7.08 -13.49
N VAL A 184 -1.82 -6.75 -14.63
CA VAL A 184 -2.08 -5.50 -15.36
C VAL A 184 -3.49 -5.51 -15.95
N ALA A 185 -3.89 -6.58 -16.63
CA ALA A 185 -5.23 -6.72 -17.20
C ALA A 185 -6.30 -6.75 -16.09
N PHE A 186 -6.04 -7.46 -14.99
CA PHE A 186 -6.95 -7.55 -13.87
C PHE A 186 -7.19 -6.18 -13.20
N GLU A 187 -6.12 -5.44 -12.90
CA GLU A 187 -6.23 -4.09 -12.34
C GLU A 187 -7.01 -3.16 -13.26
N SER A 188 -6.70 -3.19 -14.57
CA SER A 188 -7.38 -2.35 -15.57
C SER A 188 -8.87 -2.66 -15.66
N GLU A 189 -9.26 -3.93 -15.64
CA GLU A 189 -10.66 -4.35 -15.71
C GLU A 189 -11.44 -3.94 -14.45
N VAL A 190 -10.98 -4.36 -13.28
CA VAL A 190 -11.70 -4.14 -12.02
C VAL A 190 -11.81 -2.65 -11.69
N SER A 191 -10.80 -1.87 -12.04
CA SER A 191 -10.82 -0.41 -11.86
C SER A 191 -11.93 0.30 -12.64
N GLN A 192 -12.49 -0.32 -13.68
CA GLN A 192 -13.58 0.23 -14.46
C GLN A 192 -14.96 -0.12 -13.92
N TRP A 193 -15.07 -1.01 -12.94
CA TRP A 193 -16.37 -1.39 -12.41
C TRP A 193 -17.01 -0.24 -11.63
N PRO A 194 -18.24 0.17 -11.97
CA PRO A 194 -18.93 1.23 -11.23
C PRO A 194 -19.01 0.92 -9.73
N GLY A 195 -18.58 1.88 -8.92
CA GLY A 195 -18.54 1.77 -7.47
C GLY A 195 -17.21 1.30 -6.89
N VAL A 196 -16.29 0.78 -7.71
CA VAL A 196 -14.90 0.53 -7.30
C VAL A 196 -14.16 1.86 -7.26
N VAL A 197 -13.60 2.19 -6.09
CA VAL A 197 -12.71 3.34 -5.93
C VAL A 197 -11.30 2.94 -6.27
N THR A 198 -10.81 1.84 -5.71
CA THR A 198 -9.46 1.33 -5.95
C THR A 198 -9.44 -0.18 -5.73
N VAL A 199 -8.81 -0.90 -6.64
CA VAL A 199 -8.49 -2.32 -6.47
C VAL A 199 -7.09 -2.49 -5.88
N GLY A 200 -6.92 -3.46 -4.99
CA GLY A 200 -5.67 -3.71 -4.27
C GLY A 200 -4.55 -4.33 -5.10
N VAL A 201 -4.73 -4.56 -6.39
CA VAL A 201 -3.65 -4.93 -7.31
C VAL A 201 -2.91 -3.67 -7.75
N PHE A 202 -1.61 -3.63 -7.51
CA PHE A 202 -0.69 -2.56 -7.92
C PHE A 202 0.23 -3.12 -9.02
N ALA A 203 -0.22 -3.05 -10.26
CA ALA A 203 0.51 -3.50 -11.44
C ALA A 203 0.90 -2.34 -12.36
N HIS A 204 0.05 -1.32 -12.48
CA HIS A 204 0.40 -0.06 -13.15
C HIS A 204 1.40 0.75 -12.30
N GLN A 205 1.19 0.82 -10.99
CA GLN A 205 2.14 1.39 -10.01
C GLN A 205 2.86 0.26 -9.27
N LYS A 206 3.62 -0.55 -10.00
CA LYS A 206 4.42 -1.63 -9.42
C LYS A 206 5.70 -1.12 -8.77
N ALA A 207 6.30 -1.93 -7.91
CA ALA A 207 7.61 -1.63 -7.34
C ALA A 207 8.72 -1.80 -8.38
N GLN A 208 9.59 -0.80 -8.50
CA GLN A 208 10.82 -0.89 -9.29
C GLN A 208 11.95 -1.54 -8.49
N VAL A 209 11.88 -1.44 -7.17
CA VAL A 209 12.84 -2.05 -6.25
C VAL A 209 12.05 -2.75 -5.15
N CYS A 210 12.48 -3.95 -4.78
CA CYS A 210 11.97 -4.66 -3.62
C CYS A 210 13.13 -5.01 -2.68
N LEU A 211 13.08 -4.52 -1.46
CA LEU A 211 13.98 -4.89 -0.38
C LEU A 211 13.31 -5.98 0.46
N LEU A 212 13.82 -7.19 0.37
CA LEU A 212 13.32 -8.34 1.12
C LEU A 212 14.21 -8.60 2.33
N GLY A 213 13.61 -8.57 3.52
CA GLY A 213 14.23 -9.06 4.74
C GLY A 213 14.21 -10.58 4.74
N THR A 214 15.41 -11.18 4.76
CA THR A 214 15.61 -12.63 4.84
C THR A 214 16.34 -13.01 6.11
N SER A 215 16.06 -14.19 6.66
CA SER A 215 16.70 -14.73 7.86
C SER A 215 18.06 -15.36 7.57
#